data_0bdb40210ef188698224a49143d289e7
#
_entry.id   0bdb40210ef188698224a49143d289e7
#
_cell.length_a   1.000
_cell.length_b   1.000
_cell.length_c   1.000
_cell.angle_alpha   90.00
_cell.angle_beta   90.00
_cell.angle_gamma   90.00
#
_symmetry.space_group_name_H-M   'P 1'
#
loop_
_entity.id
_entity.type
_entity.pdbx_description
1 polymer ?
#
loop_
_entity_poly.entity_id
_entity_poly.type
_entity_poly.pdbx_seq_one_letter_code
_entity_poly.pdbx_strand_id
1 'polypeptide(L)'
;VAKTFITGVSSVSLDSLTSGFNIAKNVTCDPRLNEFAGFTKDELIGLIEKLVDTKALNTTADSIAENMRKAYNGYAFCPEATHTLFNASMCLNYLDYISVRNRLYEPENIVDTACGYDTSKIADIFKYSQEYILNEIIDDYYTKNEFVIGKLAESINLNLIENYDKDTVLSLMYYLGYLTIKPCNILNEVHLVCPNKIMKNVFRKCFTQALVNETTDEKALKFDVKNIKLGLADIQDFMDSVQQYFLLRTTHQHLLHMSEAYLVGVIKAKLESEPTLPSFEEQAIHVPNQGEKFVDLLIDNKKGTCYLFEFKFYSKNNALKHPNILQEKIAEATTQINSY
;
A
#
# COMPACT_ATOMS: atom_id res chain seq x y z
N VAL A 1 22.36 40.26 2.51
CA VAL A 1 21.33 39.44 3.18
C VAL A 1 21.54 37.99 2.74
N ALA A 2 21.89 37.10 3.67
CA ALA A 2 22.02 35.67 3.37
C ALA A 2 20.61 35.08 3.14
N LYS A 3 20.48 34.29 2.08
CA LYS A 3 19.28 33.46 1.84
C LYS A 3 19.55 32.07 2.44
N THR A 4 18.65 31.58 3.26
CA THR A 4 18.77 30.25 3.89
C THR A 4 17.65 29.36 3.36
N PHE A 5 17.99 28.16 2.94
CA PHE A 5 17.07 27.08 2.58
C PHE A 5 17.24 25.95 3.58
N ILE A 6 16.15 25.54 4.25
CA ILE A 6 16.16 24.50 5.27
C ILE A 6 15.37 23.32 4.71
N THR A 7 15.97 22.14 4.74
CA THR A 7 15.34 20.88 4.34
C THR A 7 15.48 19.85 5.45
N GLY A 8 14.54 18.92 5.55
CA GLY A 8 14.52 17.84 6.52
C GLY A 8 13.66 16.68 6.05
N VAL A 9 13.79 15.52 6.72
CA VAL A 9 13.02 14.31 6.42
C VAL A 9 11.55 14.46 6.81
N SER A 10 11.25 15.31 7.78
CA SER A 10 9.88 15.61 8.20
C SER A 10 9.82 17.07 8.67
N SER A 11 8.63 17.64 8.69
CA SER A 11 8.34 18.95 9.27
C SER A 11 8.47 18.97 10.80
N VAL A 12 9.28 18.07 11.37
CA VAL A 12 9.44 17.90 12.81
C VAL A 12 9.86 19.22 13.45
N SER A 13 8.92 19.79 14.17
CA SER A 13 9.06 20.85 15.17
C SER A 13 10.15 21.89 14.93
N LEU A 14 9.99 22.70 13.90
CA LEU A 14 10.56 24.05 13.92
C LEU A 14 9.88 24.91 14.98
N ASP A 15 8.74 24.51 15.52
CA ASP A 15 8.00 25.25 16.55
C ASP A 15 8.79 25.54 17.82
N SER A 16 9.66 24.64 18.27
CA SER A 16 10.54 24.89 19.41
C SER A 16 11.73 25.81 19.08
N LEU A 17 12.07 25.94 17.80
CA LEU A 17 13.17 26.79 17.31
C LEU A 17 12.67 28.13 16.77
N THR A 18 11.36 28.23 16.43
CA THR A 18 10.80 29.39 15.73
C THR A 18 9.88 30.26 16.60
N SER A 19 9.87 30.09 17.92
CA SER A 19 9.12 30.97 18.80
C SER A 19 9.59 32.43 18.64
N GLY A 20 9.11 33.09 17.57
CA GLY A 20 9.43 34.48 17.26
C GLY A 20 9.97 34.77 15.87
N PHE A 21 10.27 33.74 15.05
CA PHE A 21 10.81 33.94 13.69
C PHE A 21 9.76 33.63 12.61
N ASN A 22 8.83 34.53 12.36
CA ASN A 22 7.92 34.48 11.20
C ASN A 22 8.60 34.81 9.85
N ILE A 23 9.88 34.48 9.69
CA ILE A 23 10.66 34.83 8.50
C ILE A 23 10.76 33.65 7.51
N ALA A 24 10.58 32.42 7.99
CA ALA A 24 10.63 31.24 7.13
C ALA A 24 9.28 30.99 6.45
N LYS A 25 9.29 30.83 5.12
CA LYS A 25 8.13 30.39 4.35
C LYS A 25 8.18 28.87 4.19
N ASN A 26 7.12 28.18 4.61
CA ASN A 26 6.96 26.76 4.29
C ASN A 26 6.64 26.63 2.78
N VAL A 27 7.45 25.86 2.08
CA VAL A 27 7.35 25.61 0.63
C VAL A 27 7.20 24.12 0.30
N THR A 28 6.84 23.30 1.28
CA THR A 28 6.76 21.83 1.14
C THR A 28 5.81 21.40 0.01
N CYS A 29 4.68 22.10 -0.17
CA CYS A 29 3.71 21.80 -1.24
C CYS A 29 3.67 22.91 -2.29
N ASP A 30 4.74 23.67 -2.48
CA ASP A 30 4.78 24.71 -3.52
C ASP A 30 4.90 24.05 -4.90
N PRO A 31 3.96 24.29 -5.83
CA PRO A 31 3.97 23.65 -7.15
C PRO A 31 5.26 23.87 -7.94
N ARG A 32 5.96 24.98 -7.69
CA ARG A 32 7.26 25.30 -8.33
C ARG A 32 8.39 24.38 -7.89
N LEU A 33 8.21 23.64 -6.78
CA LEU A 33 9.20 22.74 -6.21
C LEU A 33 8.79 21.27 -6.32
N ASN A 34 7.71 20.96 -7.04
CA ASN A 34 7.26 19.58 -7.21
C ASN A 34 8.39 18.66 -7.77
N GLU A 35 9.19 19.17 -8.69
CA GLU A 35 10.30 18.45 -9.32
C GLU A 35 11.65 18.63 -8.60
N PHE A 36 11.66 19.25 -7.42
CA PHE A 36 12.90 19.50 -6.67
C PHE A 36 13.53 18.23 -6.11
N ALA A 37 12.71 17.21 -5.81
CA ALA A 37 13.15 15.92 -5.29
C ALA A 37 12.53 14.78 -6.13
N GLY A 38 13.33 13.76 -6.45
CA GLY A 38 12.91 12.68 -7.36
C GLY A 38 13.46 12.89 -8.78
N PHE A 39 13.11 11.97 -9.68
CA PHE A 39 13.45 12.08 -11.10
C PHE A 39 12.18 12.12 -11.95
N THR A 40 12.17 13.01 -12.93
CA THR A 40 11.25 12.89 -14.07
C THR A 40 11.63 11.69 -14.94
N LYS A 41 10.74 11.25 -15.84
CA LYS A 41 11.05 10.15 -16.76
C LYS A 41 12.26 10.46 -17.64
N ASP A 42 12.35 11.69 -18.16
CA ASP A 42 13.42 12.09 -19.05
C ASP A 42 14.77 12.18 -18.34
N GLU A 43 14.79 12.69 -17.12
CA GLU A 43 16.02 12.69 -16.28
C GLU A 43 16.47 11.26 -15.97
N LEU A 44 15.54 10.36 -15.65
CA LEU A 44 15.86 8.96 -15.39
C LEU A 44 16.43 8.27 -16.63
N ILE A 45 15.84 8.50 -17.82
CA ILE A 45 16.37 7.97 -19.10
C ILE A 45 17.79 8.47 -19.32
N GLY A 46 18.04 9.79 -19.19
CA GLY A 46 19.38 10.35 -19.34
C GLY A 46 20.38 9.83 -18.32
N LEU A 47 19.94 9.44 -17.12
CA LEU A 47 20.77 8.81 -16.10
C LEU A 47 21.11 7.36 -16.47
N ILE A 48 20.11 6.59 -16.94
CA ILE A 48 20.30 5.20 -17.41
C ILE A 48 21.32 5.15 -18.53
N GLU A 49 21.21 6.03 -19.52
CA GLU A 49 22.16 6.10 -20.65
C GLU A 49 23.61 6.32 -20.22
N LYS A 50 23.83 6.99 -19.08
CA LYS A 50 25.16 7.26 -18.53
C LYS A 50 25.71 6.14 -17.65
N LEU A 51 24.85 5.43 -16.93
CA LEU A 51 25.26 4.49 -15.89
C LEU A 51 25.19 3.03 -16.32
N VAL A 52 24.38 2.70 -17.33
CA VAL A 52 24.06 1.32 -17.69
C VAL A 52 24.46 1.05 -19.14
N ASP A 53 25.22 -0.03 -19.38
CA ASP A 53 25.48 -0.52 -20.72
C ASP A 53 24.24 -1.24 -21.28
N THR A 54 23.32 -0.46 -21.85
CA THR A 54 22.06 -0.95 -22.41
C THR A 54 22.25 -1.92 -23.58
N LYS A 55 23.39 -1.82 -24.30
CA LYS A 55 23.72 -2.74 -25.40
C LYS A 55 24.09 -4.12 -24.86
N ALA A 56 24.91 -4.16 -23.79
CA ALA A 56 25.26 -5.42 -23.14
C ALA A 56 24.02 -6.11 -22.53
N LEU A 57 23.03 -5.33 -22.07
CA LEU A 57 21.77 -5.83 -21.54
C LEU A 57 20.72 -6.15 -22.62
N ASN A 58 21.01 -5.90 -23.90
CA ASN A 58 20.11 -6.08 -25.04
C ASN A 58 18.74 -5.40 -24.82
N THR A 59 18.76 -4.16 -24.35
CA THR A 59 17.56 -3.36 -24.02
C THR A 59 17.78 -1.87 -24.34
N THR A 60 16.78 -1.04 -24.06
CA THR A 60 16.85 0.42 -24.21
C THR A 60 16.67 1.11 -22.86
N ALA A 61 17.16 2.34 -22.73
CA ALA A 61 16.99 3.14 -21.52
C ALA A 61 15.51 3.39 -21.20
N ASP A 62 14.68 3.65 -22.22
CA ASP A 62 13.24 3.82 -22.06
C ASP A 62 12.57 2.54 -21.53
N SER A 63 12.97 1.37 -22.03
CA SER A 63 12.43 0.08 -21.57
C SER A 63 12.79 -0.18 -20.09
N ILE A 64 14.00 0.16 -19.67
CA ILE A 64 14.41 0.06 -18.24
C ILE A 64 13.57 1.02 -17.40
N ALA A 65 13.42 2.28 -17.84
CA ALA A 65 12.63 3.28 -17.11
C ALA A 65 11.16 2.85 -17.00
N GLU A 66 10.56 2.30 -18.05
CA GLU A 66 9.19 1.80 -18.01
C GLU A 66 9.02 0.58 -17.09
N ASN A 67 10.00 -0.31 -17.05
CA ASN A 67 10.00 -1.42 -16.10
C ASN A 67 10.04 -0.93 -14.62
N MET A 68 10.82 0.13 -14.36
CA MET A 68 10.90 0.75 -13.03
C MET A 68 9.63 1.53 -12.63
N ARG A 69 8.78 1.91 -13.59
CA ARG A 69 7.66 2.82 -13.37
C ARG A 69 6.67 2.31 -12.30
N LYS A 70 6.25 1.05 -12.37
CA LYS A 70 5.28 0.47 -11.42
C LYS A 70 5.82 0.37 -9.99
N ALA A 71 7.14 0.20 -9.85
CA ALA A 71 7.79 -0.01 -8.57
C ALA A 71 8.25 1.28 -7.90
N TYR A 72 8.75 2.27 -8.67
CA TYR A 72 9.48 3.41 -8.12
C TYR A 72 8.89 4.79 -8.47
N ASN A 73 7.93 4.88 -9.41
CA ASN A 73 7.23 6.12 -9.74
C ASN A 73 6.05 6.34 -8.78
N GLY A 74 5.32 7.42 -8.99
CA GLY A 74 4.05 7.73 -8.34
C GLY A 74 4.09 8.87 -7.35
N TYR A 75 5.25 9.49 -7.11
CA TYR A 75 5.37 10.58 -6.15
C TYR A 75 4.95 11.94 -6.74
N ALA A 76 4.13 12.66 -6.01
CA ALA A 76 3.78 14.06 -6.24
C ALA A 76 3.77 14.81 -4.92
N PHE A 77 4.27 16.06 -4.94
CA PHE A 77 4.48 16.85 -3.73
C PHE A 77 3.54 18.06 -3.64
N CYS A 78 2.65 18.23 -4.60
CA CYS A 78 1.60 19.24 -4.55
C CYS A 78 0.33 18.76 -5.27
N PRO A 79 -0.86 19.28 -4.89
CA PRO A 79 -2.12 18.93 -5.55
C PRO A 79 -2.18 19.30 -7.04
N GLU A 80 -1.45 20.34 -7.43
CA GLU A 80 -1.40 20.86 -8.81
C GLU A 80 -0.35 20.15 -9.70
N ALA A 81 0.30 19.08 -9.20
CA ALA A 81 1.28 18.34 -9.97
C ALA A 81 0.69 17.79 -11.28
N THR A 82 1.37 18.03 -12.38
CA THR A 82 0.94 17.58 -13.72
C THR A 82 1.46 16.18 -14.07
N HIS A 83 2.44 15.71 -13.35
CA HIS A 83 3.04 14.38 -13.52
C HIS A 83 3.64 13.90 -12.18
N THR A 84 3.93 12.62 -12.12
CA THR A 84 4.55 11.97 -10.95
C THR A 84 6.04 11.73 -11.19
N LEU A 85 6.76 11.62 -10.09
CA LEU A 85 8.21 11.46 -10.05
C LEU A 85 8.61 10.08 -9.58
N PHE A 86 9.77 9.64 -10.04
CA PHE A 86 10.44 8.45 -9.55
C PHE A 86 11.19 8.74 -8.24
N ASN A 87 11.19 7.80 -7.32
CA ASN A 87 12.01 7.87 -6.12
C ASN A 87 13.49 7.75 -6.47
N ALA A 88 14.24 8.82 -6.22
CA ALA A 88 15.64 8.92 -6.62
C ALA A 88 16.51 7.83 -5.98
N SER A 89 16.37 7.58 -4.68
CA SER A 89 17.16 6.59 -3.96
C SER A 89 16.93 5.18 -4.49
N MET A 90 15.67 4.81 -4.74
CA MET A 90 15.34 3.49 -5.30
C MET A 90 15.86 3.32 -6.72
N CYS A 91 15.74 4.36 -7.53
CA CYS A 91 16.24 4.34 -8.89
C CYS A 91 17.76 4.15 -8.91
N LEU A 92 18.50 4.94 -8.14
CA LEU A 92 19.94 4.85 -8.08
C LEU A 92 20.41 3.48 -7.59
N ASN A 93 19.78 2.93 -6.55
CA ASN A 93 20.10 1.59 -6.05
C ASN A 93 19.86 0.51 -7.11
N TYR A 94 18.72 0.58 -7.80
CA TYR A 94 18.42 -0.37 -8.88
C TYR A 94 19.42 -0.29 -10.02
N LEU A 95 19.76 0.92 -10.47
CA LEU A 95 20.70 1.13 -11.57
C LEU A 95 22.11 0.65 -11.21
N ASP A 96 22.57 0.90 -9.99
CA ASP A 96 23.83 0.35 -9.48
C ASP A 96 23.80 -1.18 -9.47
N TYR A 97 22.70 -1.76 -8.96
CA TYR A 97 22.53 -3.21 -8.87
C TYR A 97 22.60 -3.90 -10.22
N ILE A 98 21.90 -3.40 -11.25
CA ILE A 98 21.87 -3.99 -12.60
C ILE A 98 23.18 -3.70 -13.36
N SER A 99 23.79 -2.54 -13.16
CA SER A 99 25.06 -2.15 -13.78
C SER A 99 26.20 -3.07 -13.33
N VAL A 100 26.36 -3.29 -12.02
CA VAL A 100 27.40 -4.16 -11.45
C VAL A 100 27.24 -5.62 -11.91
N ARG A 101 26.02 -6.09 -12.05
CA ARG A 101 25.72 -7.51 -12.40
C ARG A 101 25.54 -7.75 -13.89
N ASN A 102 25.48 -6.70 -14.66
CA ASN A 102 25.23 -6.72 -16.10
C ASN A 102 24.02 -7.63 -16.47
N ARG A 103 22.94 -7.51 -15.69
CA ARG A 103 21.72 -8.29 -15.85
C ARG A 103 20.49 -7.50 -15.38
N LEU A 104 19.38 -7.62 -16.12
CA LEU A 104 18.09 -7.08 -15.72
C LEU A 104 17.46 -7.96 -14.64
N TYR A 105 16.78 -7.30 -13.71
CA TYR A 105 16.01 -7.90 -12.63
C TYR A 105 14.66 -7.19 -12.54
N GLU A 106 13.69 -7.86 -11.95
CA GLU A 106 12.44 -7.20 -11.58
C GLU A 106 12.69 -6.16 -10.48
N PRO A 107 12.33 -4.89 -10.66
CA PRO A 107 12.58 -3.83 -9.69
C PRO A 107 12.04 -4.13 -8.29
N GLU A 108 10.94 -4.85 -8.20
CA GLU A 108 10.30 -5.24 -6.94
C GLU A 108 11.13 -6.20 -6.10
N ASN A 109 12.01 -6.97 -6.72
CA ASN A 109 12.91 -7.92 -6.04
C ASN A 109 14.19 -7.26 -5.52
N ILE A 110 14.41 -5.98 -5.87
CA ILE A 110 15.60 -5.21 -5.48
C ILE A 110 15.17 -4.06 -4.59
N VAL A 111 14.56 -4.41 -3.48
CA VAL A 111 14.26 -3.46 -2.41
C VAL A 111 15.30 -3.64 -1.33
N ASP A 112 16.30 -2.78 -1.32
CA ASP A 112 17.25 -2.73 -0.23
C ASP A 112 16.61 -2.01 0.96
N THR A 113 16.71 -2.62 2.13
CA THR A 113 16.32 -2.00 3.41
C THR A 113 17.10 -0.71 3.67
N ALA A 114 18.29 -0.56 3.08
CA ALA A 114 19.08 0.66 3.14
C ALA A 114 18.48 1.82 2.32
N CYS A 115 17.58 1.55 1.37
CA CYS A 115 16.91 2.59 0.57
C CYS A 115 15.76 3.30 1.30
N GLY A 116 15.67 3.19 2.62
CA GLY A 116 14.87 4.10 3.42
C GLY A 116 13.45 3.66 3.74
N TYR A 117 13.03 2.48 3.34
CA TYR A 117 11.72 1.95 3.77
C TYR A 117 11.88 1.02 4.95
N ASP A 118 12.15 1.65 6.09
CA ASP A 118 12.17 0.96 7.37
C ASP A 118 10.73 0.63 7.77
N THR A 119 10.32 -0.61 7.49
CA THR A 119 9.00 -1.11 7.90
C THR A 119 8.79 -1.02 9.40
N SER A 120 9.87 -0.94 10.20
CA SER A 120 9.78 -0.76 11.63
C SER A 120 9.16 0.57 12.01
N LYS A 121 9.46 1.65 11.30
CA LYS A 121 8.90 2.98 11.58
C LYS A 121 7.38 3.01 11.38
N ILE A 122 6.90 2.42 10.30
CA ILE A 122 5.45 2.36 10.06
C ILE A 122 4.76 1.44 11.07
N ALA A 123 5.39 0.32 11.42
CA ALA A 123 4.90 -0.58 12.44
C ALA A 123 4.84 0.12 13.82
N ASP A 124 5.84 0.95 14.15
CA ASP A 124 5.83 1.76 15.37
C ASP A 124 4.73 2.83 15.34
N ILE A 125 4.53 3.51 14.20
CA ILE A 125 3.42 4.47 14.05
C ILE A 125 2.09 3.77 14.34
N PHE A 126 1.86 2.59 13.78
CA PHE A 126 0.62 1.83 14.00
C PHE A 126 0.51 1.31 15.43
N LYS A 127 1.61 0.85 16.02
CA LYS A 127 1.64 0.36 17.40
C LYS A 127 1.28 1.43 18.43
N TYR A 128 1.71 2.67 18.18
CA TYR A 128 1.46 3.80 19.08
C TYR A 128 0.21 4.61 18.71
N SER A 129 -0.38 4.39 17.55
CA SER A 129 -1.66 5.00 17.19
C SER A 129 -2.81 4.35 17.94
N GLN A 130 -3.86 5.14 18.19
CA GLN A 130 -5.08 4.62 18.79
C GLN A 130 -5.75 3.62 17.83
N GLU A 131 -6.27 2.52 18.37
CA GLU A 131 -6.85 1.42 17.60
C GLU A 131 -7.94 1.87 16.62
N TYR A 132 -8.81 2.78 17.04
CA TYR A 132 -9.87 3.28 16.16
C TYR A 132 -9.34 4.05 14.95
N ILE A 133 -8.23 4.80 15.10
CA ILE A 133 -7.57 5.52 14.00
C ILE A 133 -6.96 4.53 13.02
N LEU A 134 -6.30 3.50 13.54
CA LEU A 134 -5.73 2.45 12.71
C LEU A 134 -6.80 1.74 11.89
N ASN A 135 -7.94 1.41 12.52
CA ASN A 135 -9.06 0.76 11.84
C ASN A 135 -9.65 1.64 10.73
N GLU A 136 -9.79 2.96 10.96
CA GLU A 136 -10.22 3.89 9.91
C GLU A 136 -9.22 3.99 8.75
N ILE A 137 -7.92 3.98 9.03
CA ILE A 137 -6.87 4.00 8.00
C ILE A 137 -6.90 2.71 7.18
N ILE A 138 -7.06 1.56 7.85
CA ILE A 138 -7.18 0.26 7.18
C ILE A 138 -8.43 0.20 6.30
N ASP A 139 -9.58 0.68 6.82
CA ASP A 139 -10.82 0.73 6.05
C ASP A 139 -10.69 1.63 4.81
N ASP A 140 -10.19 2.85 4.96
CA ASP A 140 -9.94 3.75 3.82
C ASP A 140 -8.98 3.13 2.79
N TYR A 141 -7.92 2.45 3.24
CA TYR A 141 -6.97 1.79 2.35
C TYR A 141 -7.64 0.72 1.48
N TYR A 142 -8.44 -0.17 2.10
CA TYR A 142 -9.04 -1.29 1.38
C TYR A 142 -10.33 -0.94 0.63
N THR A 143 -11.09 0.06 1.09
CA THR A 143 -12.36 0.44 0.45
C THR A 143 -12.18 1.51 -0.62
N LYS A 144 -11.32 2.50 -0.37
CA LYS A 144 -11.18 3.69 -1.23
C LYS A 144 -9.85 3.72 -1.97
N ASN A 145 -8.84 2.96 -1.50
CA ASN A 145 -7.44 3.04 -1.94
C ASN A 145 -6.90 4.49 -1.91
N GLU A 146 -7.46 5.31 -1.02
CA GLU A 146 -7.21 6.73 -0.92
C GLU A 146 -7.55 7.22 0.49
N PHE A 147 -6.81 8.21 0.97
CA PHE A 147 -7.04 8.85 2.26
C PHE A 147 -7.31 10.34 2.03
N VAL A 148 -8.39 10.86 2.60
CA VAL A 148 -8.73 12.27 2.51
C VAL A 148 -8.53 12.92 3.86
N ILE A 149 -7.75 14.01 3.89
CA ILE A 149 -7.48 14.81 5.09
C ILE A 149 -7.78 16.29 4.80
N GLY A 150 -8.08 17.07 5.83
CA GLY A 150 -8.36 18.49 5.67
C GLY A 150 -7.11 19.27 5.23
N LYS A 151 -5.98 19.05 5.90
CA LYS A 151 -4.68 19.64 5.56
C LYS A 151 -3.54 18.80 6.12
N LEU A 152 -2.37 18.92 5.52
CA LEU A 152 -1.15 18.35 6.10
C LEU A 152 -0.79 19.05 7.41
N ALA A 153 -0.39 18.27 8.40
CA ALA A 153 0.08 18.80 9.67
C ALA A 153 1.34 19.64 9.47
N GLU A 154 1.32 20.88 9.94
CA GLU A 154 2.44 21.83 9.80
C GLU A 154 3.61 21.50 10.74
N SER A 155 3.30 20.89 11.88
CA SER A 155 4.29 20.43 12.86
C SER A 155 3.88 19.08 13.42
N ILE A 156 4.88 18.23 13.68
CA ILE A 156 4.68 16.89 14.22
C ILE A 156 5.65 16.70 15.39
N ASN A 157 5.13 16.44 16.57
CA ASN A 157 5.93 16.15 17.77
C ASN A 157 5.90 14.65 18.06
N LEU A 158 6.92 13.92 17.67
CA LEU A 158 7.00 12.46 17.78
C LEU A 158 6.83 11.93 19.22
N ASN A 159 7.01 12.77 20.25
CA ASN A 159 6.78 12.38 21.64
C ASN A 159 5.29 12.28 22.02
N LEU A 160 4.39 12.71 21.13
CA LEU A 160 2.93 12.74 21.38
C LEU A 160 2.17 11.81 20.41
N ILE A 161 2.84 10.83 19.82
CA ILE A 161 2.27 9.96 18.79
C ILE A 161 0.98 9.25 19.24
N GLU A 162 0.88 8.91 20.52
CA GLU A 162 -0.30 8.26 21.12
C GLU A 162 -1.55 9.16 21.10
N ASN A 163 -1.37 10.47 20.92
CA ASN A 163 -2.46 11.44 20.90
C ASN A 163 -2.75 12.00 19.51
N TYR A 164 -2.14 11.44 18.46
CA TYR A 164 -2.36 11.89 17.10
C TYR A 164 -3.77 11.55 16.64
N ASP A 165 -4.38 12.49 15.95
CA ASP A 165 -5.56 12.21 15.14
C ASP A 165 -5.17 11.57 13.79
N LYS A 166 -6.15 11.14 13.03
CA LYS A 166 -5.96 10.50 11.73
C LYS A 166 -5.19 11.38 10.75
N ASP A 167 -5.52 12.68 10.68
CA ASP A 167 -4.87 13.62 9.76
C ASP A 167 -3.38 13.77 10.08
N THR A 168 -3.03 13.79 11.36
CA THR A 168 -1.63 13.85 11.81
C THR A 168 -0.86 12.57 11.50
N VAL A 169 -1.47 11.40 11.73
CA VAL A 169 -0.86 10.10 11.38
C VAL A 169 -0.61 10.02 9.88
N LEU A 170 -1.60 10.35 9.05
CA LEU A 170 -1.46 10.33 7.59
C LEU A 170 -0.46 11.37 7.08
N SER A 171 -0.41 12.55 7.71
CA SER A 171 0.61 13.57 7.41
C SER A 171 2.02 13.06 7.72
N LEU A 172 2.21 12.37 8.85
CA LEU A 172 3.49 11.76 9.19
C LEU A 172 3.89 10.72 8.15
N MET A 173 2.95 9.88 7.71
CA MET A 173 3.19 8.88 6.67
C MET A 173 3.56 9.51 5.32
N TYR A 174 2.96 10.64 4.98
CA TYR A 174 3.33 11.43 3.80
C TYR A 174 4.76 11.98 3.94
N TYR A 175 5.12 12.62 5.05
CA TYR A 175 6.47 13.17 5.25
C TYR A 175 7.56 12.09 5.28
N LEU A 176 7.24 10.89 5.71
CA LEU A 176 8.15 9.75 5.67
C LEU A 176 8.21 9.06 4.30
N GLY A 177 7.42 9.52 3.31
CA GLY A 177 7.43 9.01 1.95
C GLY A 177 6.65 7.70 1.73
N TYR A 178 5.85 7.27 2.69
CA TYR A 178 4.96 6.11 2.52
C TYR A 178 3.70 6.44 1.73
N LEU A 179 3.23 7.68 1.84
CA LEU A 179 2.13 8.23 1.07
C LEU A 179 2.62 9.37 0.17
N THR A 180 1.83 9.70 -0.80
CA THR A 180 2.04 10.82 -1.72
C THR A 180 0.73 11.57 -1.92
N ILE A 181 0.82 12.83 -2.35
CA ILE A 181 -0.36 13.59 -2.75
C ILE A 181 -0.87 13.05 -4.08
N LYS A 182 -2.16 12.74 -4.16
CA LYS A 182 -2.86 12.50 -5.42
C LYS A 182 -3.19 13.85 -6.04
N PRO A 183 -2.66 14.17 -7.21
CA PRO A 183 -3.00 15.43 -7.88
C PRO A 183 -4.52 15.55 -8.09
N CYS A 184 -5.12 16.59 -7.57
CA CYS A 184 -6.54 16.90 -7.72
C CYS A 184 -6.79 18.40 -7.57
N ASN A 185 -7.88 18.89 -8.18
CA ASN A 185 -8.28 20.29 -8.12
C ASN A 185 -9.37 20.55 -7.06
N ILE A 186 -9.42 19.77 -6.00
CA ILE A 186 -10.39 19.94 -4.92
C ILE A 186 -9.82 20.91 -3.89
N LEU A 187 -10.54 22.00 -3.63
CA LEU A 187 -10.14 23.00 -2.64
C LEU A 187 -10.42 22.50 -1.23
N ASN A 188 -9.48 22.77 -0.32
CA ASN A 188 -9.56 22.50 1.12
C ASN A 188 -9.46 21.02 1.54
N GLU A 189 -9.06 20.15 0.66
CA GLU A 189 -8.80 18.74 0.97
C GLU A 189 -7.47 18.30 0.37
N VAL A 190 -6.76 17.42 1.05
CA VAL A 190 -5.56 16.76 0.55
C VAL A 190 -5.85 15.27 0.41
N HIS A 191 -5.71 14.79 -0.80
CA HIS A 191 -5.89 13.40 -1.13
C HIS A 191 -4.55 12.69 -1.12
N LEU A 192 -4.41 11.66 -0.29
CA LEU A 192 -3.18 10.89 -0.15
C LEU A 192 -3.41 9.46 -0.65
N VAL A 193 -2.41 8.93 -1.35
CA VAL A 193 -2.43 7.56 -1.89
C VAL A 193 -1.06 6.89 -1.69
N CYS A 194 -1.02 5.56 -1.75
CA CYS A 194 0.23 4.85 -1.88
C CYS A 194 0.84 5.11 -3.26
N PRO A 195 2.09 5.60 -3.35
CA PRO A 195 2.65 6.03 -4.62
C PRO A 195 2.85 4.89 -5.63
N ASN A 196 3.20 3.69 -5.17
CA ASN A 196 3.59 2.59 -6.03
C ASN A 196 3.37 1.21 -5.38
N LYS A 197 3.65 0.17 -6.15
CA LYS A 197 3.47 -1.23 -5.72
C LYS A 197 4.30 -1.58 -4.49
N ILE A 198 5.52 -1.05 -4.37
CA ILE A 198 6.37 -1.33 -3.20
C ILE A 198 5.75 -0.76 -1.94
N MET A 199 5.26 0.49 -1.99
CA MET A 199 4.59 1.10 -0.83
C MET A 199 3.30 0.38 -0.47
N LYS A 200 2.52 -0.07 -1.45
CA LYS A 200 1.35 -0.92 -1.21
C LYS A 200 1.72 -2.20 -0.47
N ASN A 201 2.82 -2.84 -0.85
CA ASN A 201 3.31 -4.05 -0.17
C ASN A 201 3.81 -3.75 1.25
N VAL A 202 4.47 -2.62 1.47
CA VAL A 202 4.89 -2.17 2.81
C VAL A 202 3.65 -1.97 3.70
N PHE A 203 2.63 -1.26 3.23
CA PHE A 203 1.39 -1.07 3.96
C PHE A 203 0.71 -2.39 4.33
N ARG A 204 0.55 -3.28 3.36
CA ARG A 204 -0.04 -4.61 3.61
C ARG A 204 0.70 -5.37 4.71
N LYS A 205 2.02 -5.43 4.65
CA LYS A 205 2.85 -6.07 5.69
C LYS A 205 2.65 -5.45 7.06
N CYS A 206 2.65 -4.13 7.14
CA CYS A 206 2.48 -3.42 8.41
C CYS A 206 1.07 -3.59 9.00
N PHE A 207 0.03 -3.54 8.17
CA PHE A 207 -1.32 -3.85 8.60
C PHE A 207 -1.45 -5.29 9.09
N THR A 208 -0.84 -6.25 8.40
CA THR A 208 -0.79 -7.64 8.87
C THR A 208 -0.15 -7.75 10.24
N GLN A 209 0.99 -7.10 10.43
CA GLN A 209 1.70 -7.12 11.72
C GLN A 209 0.87 -6.47 12.82
N ALA A 210 0.27 -5.30 12.56
CA ALA A 210 -0.60 -4.63 13.52
C ALA A 210 -1.78 -5.50 13.92
N LEU A 211 -2.44 -6.14 12.95
CA LEU A 211 -3.57 -7.03 13.19
C LEU A 211 -3.18 -8.35 13.87
N VAL A 212 -1.95 -8.83 13.72
CA VAL A 212 -1.46 -10.09 14.33
C VAL A 212 -0.97 -9.88 15.75
N ASN A 213 -0.35 -8.75 16.06
CA ASN A 213 0.26 -8.49 17.37
C ASN A 213 -0.75 -8.34 18.52
N GLU A 214 -2.03 -8.23 18.24
CA GLU A 214 -3.08 -8.09 19.26
C GLU A 214 -3.52 -9.39 19.93
N THR A 215 -2.94 -10.55 19.61
CA THR A 215 -3.39 -11.83 20.18
C THR A 215 -2.29 -12.61 20.88
N THR A 216 -2.60 -13.00 22.10
CA THR A 216 -1.78 -13.85 22.98
C THR A 216 -1.75 -15.35 22.58
N ASP A 217 -2.51 -15.77 21.59
CA ASP A 217 -2.63 -17.17 21.17
C ASP A 217 -2.35 -17.35 19.67
N GLU A 218 -1.06 -17.36 19.30
CA GLU A 218 -0.60 -17.49 17.91
C GLU A 218 -1.07 -18.76 17.20
N LYS A 219 -1.35 -19.85 17.95
CA LYS A 219 -1.75 -21.14 17.38
C LYS A 219 -3.21 -21.18 16.93
N ALA A 220 -4.10 -20.43 17.60
CA ALA A 220 -5.53 -20.43 17.31
C ALA A 220 -5.90 -19.62 16.07
N LEU A 221 -4.96 -18.93 15.46
CA LEU A 221 -5.21 -17.92 14.43
C LEU A 221 -4.54 -18.18 13.09
N LYS A 222 -4.06 -19.39 12.85
CA LYS A 222 -3.50 -19.79 11.55
C LYS A 222 -4.62 -20.32 10.66
N PHE A 223 -4.58 -19.92 9.38
CA PHE A 223 -5.46 -20.53 8.38
C PHE A 223 -4.99 -21.95 8.07
N ASP A 224 -5.92 -22.88 7.96
CA ASP A 224 -5.60 -24.25 7.54
C ASP A 224 -5.47 -24.29 6.00
N VAL A 225 -4.25 -24.17 5.53
CA VAL A 225 -3.92 -24.18 4.09
C VAL A 225 -3.45 -25.55 3.60
N LYS A 226 -3.60 -26.63 4.41
CA LYS A 226 -3.08 -27.96 4.08
C LYS A 226 -3.65 -28.48 2.76
N ASN A 227 -4.96 -28.47 2.60
CA ASN A 227 -5.63 -28.98 1.41
C ASN A 227 -5.31 -28.13 0.17
N ILE A 228 -5.20 -26.80 0.35
CA ILE A 228 -4.74 -25.89 -0.72
C ILE A 228 -3.32 -26.26 -1.18
N LYS A 229 -2.38 -26.48 -0.25
CA LYS A 229 -1.00 -26.90 -0.58
C LYS A 229 -0.95 -28.24 -1.31
N LEU A 230 -1.90 -29.13 -1.04
CA LEU A 230 -2.01 -30.44 -1.70
C LEU A 230 -2.75 -30.39 -3.05
N GLY A 231 -3.41 -29.28 -3.37
CA GLY A 231 -4.19 -29.13 -4.60
C GLY A 231 -5.54 -29.85 -4.55
N LEU A 232 -6.09 -30.04 -3.34
CA LEU A 232 -7.38 -30.74 -3.16
C LEU A 232 -8.55 -29.79 -3.38
N ALA A 233 -9.63 -30.29 -3.96
CA ALA A 233 -10.83 -29.51 -4.23
C ALA A 233 -11.58 -29.13 -2.94
N ASP A 234 -11.48 -29.97 -1.90
CA ASP A 234 -12.09 -29.68 -0.61
C ASP A 234 -11.22 -28.72 0.20
N ILE A 235 -11.72 -27.51 0.38
CA ILE A 235 -11.08 -26.41 1.12
C ILE A 235 -11.90 -25.99 2.33
N GLN A 236 -12.81 -26.85 2.81
CA GLN A 236 -13.72 -26.50 3.92
C GLN A 236 -12.92 -26.14 5.19
N ASP A 237 -11.87 -26.89 5.52
CA ASP A 237 -11.01 -26.61 6.68
C ASP A 237 -10.39 -25.18 6.59
N PHE A 238 -10.02 -24.75 5.39
CA PHE A 238 -9.54 -23.38 5.16
C PHE A 238 -10.66 -22.36 5.44
N MET A 239 -11.84 -22.56 4.89
CA MET A 239 -12.97 -21.65 5.08
C MET A 239 -13.41 -21.58 6.55
N ASP A 240 -13.41 -22.72 7.24
CA ASP A 240 -13.74 -22.79 8.67
C ASP A 240 -12.69 -22.05 9.51
N SER A 241 -11.42 -22.18 9.18
CA SER A 241 -10.33 -21.45 9.86
C SER A 241 -10.42 -19.93 9.63
N VAL A 242 -10.81 -19.49 8.43
CA VAL A 242 -11.08 -18.08 8.13
C VAL A 242 -12.27 -17.58 8.95
N GLN A 243 -13.36 -18.32 9.00
CA GLN A 243 -14.55 -17.99 9.80
C GLN A 243 -14.20 -17.87 11.29
N GLN A 244 -13.49 -18.85 11.84
CA GLN A 244 -13.02 -18.87 13.23
C GLN A 244 -12.15 -17.65 13.55
N TYR A 245 -11.25 -17.28 12.66
CA TYR A 245 -10.42 -16.09 12.80
C TYR A 245 -11.27 -14.84 12.99
N PHE A 246 -12.26 -14.60 12.11
CA PHE A 246 -13.11 -13.43 12.21
C PHE A 246 -14.04 -13.47 13.43
N LEU A 247 -14.56 -14.63 13.81
CA LEU A 247 -15.39 -14.78 15.01
C LEU A 247 -14.65 -14.47 16.31
N LEU A 248 -13.37 -14.83 16.41
CA LEU A 248 -12.56 -14.60 17.59
C LEU A 248 -12.06 -13.15 17.70
N ARG A 249 -11.92 -12.47 16.57
CA ARG A 249 -11.31 -11.12 16.53
C ARG A 249 -12.29 -9.97 16.37
N THR A 250 -13.51 -10.24 15.96
CA THR A 250 -14.49 -9.19 15.78
C THR A 250 -15.06 -8.71 17.10
N THR A 251 -14.50 -7.63 17.62
CA THR A 251 -15.20 -6.81 18.62
C THR A 251 -16.42 -6.16 17.94
N HIS A 252 -17.38 -5.75 18.73
CA HIS A 252 -18.63 -5.14 18.21
C HIS A 252 -18.36 -3.88 17.35
N GLN A 253 -17.25 -3.19 17.58
CA GLN A 253 -16.81 -2.03 16.80
C GLN A 253 -16.22 -2.43 15.44
N HIS A 254 -15.44 -3.49 15.37
CA HIS A 254 -14.88 -3.99 14.10
C HIS A 254 -15.98 -4.47 13.14
N LEU A 255 -17.07 -5.08 13.66
CA LEU A 255 -18.20 -5.50 12.84
C LEU A 255 -18.96 -4.34 12.18
N LEU A 256 -18.92 -3.14 12.78
CA LEU A 256 -19.60 -1.96 12.24
C LEU A 256 -18.87 -1.37 11.00
N HIS A 257 -17.58 -1.62 10.90
CA HIS A 257 -16.72 -1.07 9.84
C HIS A 257 -16.20 -2.14 8.87
N MET A 258 -16.63 -3.39 9.00
CA MET A 258 -16.25 -4.43 8.03
C MET A 258 -16.79 -4.11 6.65
N SER A 259 -15.91 -4.16 5.67
CA SER A 259 -16.21 -4.10 4.25
C SER A 259 -15.70 -5.37 3.56
N GLU A 260 -16.16 -5.61 2.33
CA GLU A 260 -15.65 -6.70 1.48
C GLU A 260 -14.13 -6.57 1.31
N ALA A 261 -13.66 -5.36 0.98
CA ALA A 261 -12.23 -5.07 0.80
C ALA A 261 -11.40 -5.30 2.08
N TYR A 262 -11.92 -4.93 3.25
CA TYR A 262 -11.27 -5.21 4.53
C TYR A 262 -11.11 -6.72 4.76
N LEU A 263 -12.17 -7.50 4.57
CA LEU A 263 -12.16 -8.95 4.72
C LEU A 263 -11.13 -9.61 3.80
N VAL A 264 -11.15 -9.25 2.51
CA VAL A 264 -10.17 -9.73 1.52
C VAL A 264 -8.76 -9.33 1.91
N GLY A 265 -8.56 -8.09 2.33
CA GLY A 265 -7.26 -7.57 2.77
C GLY A 265 -6.67 -8.34 3.94
N VAL A 266 -7.46 -8.62 4.97
CA VAL A 266 -7.06 -9.42 6.13
C VAL A 266 -6.69 -10.86 5.73
N ILE A 267 -7.51 -11.48 4.87
CA ILE A 267 -7.22 -12.84 4.37
C ILE A 267 -5.90 -12.87 3.60
N LYS A 268 -5.71 -11.95 2.65
CA LYS A 268 -4.47 -11.82 1.87
C LYS A 268 -3.26 -11.63 2.78
N ALA A 269 -3.36 -10.72 3.72
CA ALA A 269 -2.31 -10.41 4.68
C ALA A 269 -1.90 -11.65 5.51
N LYS A 270 -2.86 -12.44 5.95
CA LYS A 270 -2.61 -13.69 6.68
C LYS A 270 -1.96 -14.77 5.81
N LEU A 271 -2.40 -14.93 4.58
CA LEU A 271 -1.82 -15.88 3.64
C LEU A 271 -0.38 -15.51 3.25
N GLU A 272 -0.06 -14.21 3.15
CA GLU A 272 1.30 -13.73 2.90
C GLU A 272 2.28 -14.08 4.04
N SER A 273 1.80 -14.27 5.26
CA SER A 273 2.61 -14.73 6.38
C SER A 273 2.97 -16.21 6.31
N GLU A 274 2.39 -16.98 5.38
CA GLU A 274 2.66 -18.40 5.16
C GLU A 274 3.78 -18.59 4.13
N PRO A 275 5.02 -18.90 4.52
CA PRO A 275 6.19 -18.91 3.64
C PRO A 275 6.13 -19.96 2.52
N THR A 276 5.18 -20.87 2.57
CA THR A 276 5.01 -21.97 1.61
C THR A 276 3.90 -21.73 0.57
N LEU A 277 3.18 -20.63 0.70
CA LEU A 277 2.22 -20.18 -0.32
C LEU A 277 2.82 -19.05 -1.15
N PRO A 278 2.53 -18.96 -2.44
CA PRO A 278 2.99 -17.86 -3.27
C PRO A 278 2.38 -16.54 -2.82
N SER A 279 3.10 -15.44 -3.05
CA SER A 279 2.58 -14.08 -2.83
C SER A 279 1.39 -13.84 -3.77
N PHE A 280 0.31 -13.33 -3.20
CA PHE A 280 -0.90 -13.04 -3.96
C PHE A 280 -0.91 -11.56 -4.32
N GLU A 281 -1.08 -11.31 -5.61
CA GLU A 281 -1.37 -9.98 -6.13
C GLU A 281 -2.85 -9.95 -6.56
N GLU A 282 -3.43 -8.75 -6.62
CA GLU A 282 -4.61 -8.53 -7.44
C GLU A 282 -4.22 -8.89 -8.87
N GLN A 283 -4.47 -10.12 -9.28
CA GLN A 283 -4.17 -10.51 -10.65
C GLN A 283 -5.34 -10.09 -11.53
N ALA A 284 -5.02 -9.20 -12.46
CA ALA A 284 -5.88 -9.04 -13.61
C ALA A 284 -5.84 -10.35 -14.42
N ILE A 285 -6.98 -11.03 -14.52
CA ILE A 285 -7.14 -12.15 -15.43
C ILE A 285 -7.55 -11.58 -16.79
N HIS A 286 -6.75 -11.83 -17.79
CA HIS A 286 -7.11 -11.45 -19.17
C HIS A 286 -8.14 -12.44 -19.71
N VAL A 287 -9.41 -12.01 -19.78
CA VAL A 287 -10.47 -12.80 -20.38
C VAL A 287 -10.57 -12.45 -21.86
N PRO A 288 -10.40 -13.41 -22.79
CA PRO A 288 -10.51 -13.16 -24.21
C PRO A 288 -11.84 -12.47 -24.54
N ASN A 289 -11.79 -11.38 -25.31
CA ASN A 289 -12.93 -10.54 -25.72
C ASN A 289 -13.64 -9.72 -24.62
N GLN A 290 -13.20 -9.77 -23.35
CA GLN A 290 -13.81 -9.02 -22.25
C GLN A 290 -12.84 -8.09 -21.51
N GLY A 291 -11.53 -8.13 -21.86
CA GLY A 291 -10.52 -7.29 -21.23
C GLY A 291 -9.97 -7.87 -19.92
N GLU A 292 -9.35 -7.00 -19.12
CA GLU A 292 -8.81 -7.39 -17.81
C GLU A 292 -9.93 -7.39 -16.75
N LYS A 293 -10.05 -8.47 -16.02
CA LYS A 293 -10.93 -8.61 -14.84
C LYS A 293 -10.10 -8.88 -13.62
N PHE A 294 -10.52 -8.31 -12.49
CA PHE A 294 -9.84 -8.44 -11.21
C PHE A 294 -10.56 -9.47 -10.35
N VAL A 295 -9.81 -10.42 -9.83
CA VAL A 295 -10.30 -11.44 -8.89
C VAL A 295 -9.95 -11.00 -7.48
N ASP A 296 -10.86 -11.16 -6.53
CA ASP A 296 -10.64 -10.75 -5.13
C ASP A 296 -9.46 -11.48 -4.51
N LEU A 297 -9.37 -12.80 -4.71
CA LEU A 297 -8.26 -13.62 -4.24
C LEU A 297 -8.00 -14.79 -5.18
N LEU A 298 -6.77 -14.90 -5.67
CA LEU A 298 -6.26 -16.04 -6.42
C LEU A 298 -5.18 -16.74 -5.59
N ILE A 299 -5.31 -18.03 -5.35
CA ILE A 299 -4.29 -18.85 -4.71
C ILE A 299 -3.75 -19.87 -5.72
N ASP A 300 -2.49 -19.73 -6.13
CA ASP A 300 -1.78 -20.73 -6.93
C ASP A 300 -0.89 -21.58 -5.99
N ASN A 301 -1.14 -22.89 -5.95
CA ASN A 301 -0.35 -23.79 -5.14
C ASN A 301 0.99 -24.19 -5.74
N LYS A 302 1.37 -23.61 -6.91
CA LYS A 302 2.58 -23.92 -7.69
C LYS A 302 2.72 -25.39 -8.12
N LYS A 303 1.65 -26.17 -7.96
CA LYS A 303 1.59 -27.59 -8.37
C LYS A 303 0.55 -27.83 -9.46
N GLY A 304 0.05 -26.76 -10.09
CA GLY A 304 -0.90 -26.80 -11.19
C GLY A 304 -2.36 -26.63 -10.78
N THR A 305 -2.64 -26.27 -9.52
CA THR A 305 -4.00 -25.96 -9.06
C THR A 305 -4.09 -24.52 -8.64
N CYS A 306 -5.07 -23.79 -9.20
CA CYS A 306 -5.40 -22.43 -8.80
C CYS A 306 -6.79 -22.41 -8.15
N TYR A 307 -6.90 -21.69 -7.05
CA TYR A 307 -8.16 -21.46 -6.35
C TYR A 307 -8.56 -20.00 -6.54
N LEU A 308 -9.78 -19.80 -7.01
CA LEU A 308 -10.37 -18.48 -7.21
C LEU A 308 -11.41 -18.23 -6.14
N PHE A 309 -11.33 -17.09 -5.49
CA PHE A 309 -12.32 -16.68 -4.48
C PHE A 309 -12.89 -15.33 -4.86
N GLU A 310 -14.19 -15.24 -4.76
CA GLU A 310 -14.97 -14.03 -4.88
C GLU A 310 -15.73 -13.83 -3.57
N PHE A 311 -15.51 -12.73 -2.90
CA PHE A 311 -16.14 -12.40 -1.63
C PHE A 311 -17.27 -11.42 -1.85
N LYS A 312 -18.37 -11.59 -1.13
CA LYS A 312 -19.46 -10.62 -1.08
C LYS A 312 -19.81 -10.32 0.37
N PHE A 313 -19.87 -9.04 0.68
CA PHE A 313 -20.20 -8.56 2.02
C PHE A 313 -21.57 -7.92 2.05
N TYR A 314 -22.31 -8.17 3.14
CA TYR A 314 -23.55 -7.46 3.44
C TYR A 314 -23.69 -7.26 4.94
N SER A 315 -24.20 -6.08 5.34
CA SER A 315 -24.40 -5.76 6.74
C SER A 315 -25.64 -6.45 7.31
N LYS A 316 -25.64 -6.66 8.64
CA LYS A 316 -26.82 -7.18 9.36
C LYS A 316 -28.09 -6.35 9.10
N ASN A 317 -27.96 -5.04 8.99
CA ASN A 317 -29.06 -4.14 8.69
C ASN A 317 -29.65 -4.38 7.29
N ASN A 318 -28.79 -4.67 6.32
CA ASN A 318 -29.23 -5.03 4.97
C ASN A 318 -29.89 -6.41 4.95
N ALA A 319 -29.36 -7.39 5.69
CA ALA A 319 -29.97 -8.71 5.83
C ALA A 319 -31.39 -8.66 6.45
N LEU A 320 -31.59 -7.80 7.43
CA LEU A 320 -32.92 -7.62 8.05
C LEU A 320 -33.95 -6.96 7.11
N LYS A 321 -33.50 -6.07 6.22
CA LYS A 321 -34.36 -5.38 5.24
C LYS A 321 -34.64 -6.20 3.98
N HIS A 322 -33.73 -7.10 3.63
CA HIS A 322 -33.76 -7.90 2.40
C HIS A 322 -33.52 -9.39 2.71
N PRO A 323 -34.57 -10.16 3.02
CA PRO A 323 -34.42 -11.58 3.43
C PRO A 323 -33.68 -12.47 2.41
N ASN A 324 -33.75 -12.11 1.13
CA ASN A 324 -33.12 -12.89 0.04
C ASN A 324 -31.72 -12.43 -0.32
N ILE A 325 -31.12 -11.43 0.39
CA ILE A 325 -29.84 -10.81 0.04
C ILE A 325 -28.71 -11.84 -0.04
N LEU A 326 -28.73 -12.87 0.79
CA LEU A 326 -27.74 -13.95 0.75
C LEU A 326 -27.75 -14.69 -0.59
N GLN A 327 -28.96 -15.06 -1.08
CA GLN A 327 -29.09 -15.75 -2.36
C GLN A 327 -28.70 -14.86 -3.53
N GLU A 328 -29.07 -13.59 -3.47
CA GLU A 328 -28.69 -12.59 -4.49
C GLU A 328 -27.17 -12.42 -4.56
N LYS A 329 -26.49 -12.31 -3.41
CA LYS A 329 -25.03 -12.17 -3.35
C LYS A 329 -24.29 -13.44 -3.76
N ILE A 330 -24.80 -14.61 -3.47
CA ILE A 330 -24.26 -15.89 -3.97
C ILE A 330 -24.40 -15.96 -5.49
N ALA A 331 -25.54 -15.58 -6.05
CA ALA A 331 -25.77 -15.57 -7.50
C ALA A 331 -24.84 -14.55 -8.20
N GLU A 332 -24.67 -13.36 -7.61
CA GLU A 332 -23.73 -12.34 -8.09
C GLU A 332 -22.29 -12.87 -8.12
N ALA A 333 -21.78 -13.41 -7.00
CA ALA A 333 -20.44 -13.99 -6.92
C ALA A 333 -20.24 -15.14 -7.90
N THR A 334 -21.25 -16.04 -8.02
CA THR A 334 -21.21 -17.16 -8.97
C THR A 334 -21.13 -16.67 -10.42
N THR A 335 -21.91 -15.64 -10.75
CA THR A 335 -21.88 -15.04 -12.10
C THR A 335 -20.52 -14.42 -12.38
N GLN A 336 -19.95 -13.75 -11.39
CA GLN A 336 -18.63 -13.11 -11.52
C GLN A 336 -17.52 -14.16 -11.73
N ILE A 337 -17.45 -15.21 -10.90
CA ILE A 337 -16.49 -16.31 -11.04
C ILE A 337 -16.62 -16.98 -12.41
N ASN A 338 -17.83 -17.26 -12.87
CA ASN A 338 -18.05 -17.90 -14.17
C ASN A 338 -17.71 -17.00 -15.38
N SER A 339 -17.41 -15.72 -15.12
CA SER A 339 -17.01 -14.77 -16.15
C SER A 339 -15.49 -14.64 -16.31
N TYR A 340 -14.71 -15.26 -15.41
CA TYR A 340 -13.26 -15.35 -15.49
C TYR A 340 -12.82 -16.56 -16.29
#